data_500e6c1600ea342b7ce11b0b9d1cf393
#
_entry.id   500e6c1600ea342b7ce11b0b9d1cf393
#
_cell.length_a   1.000
_cell.length_b   1.000
_cell.length_c   1.000
_cell.angle_alpha   90.00
_cell.angle_beta   90.00
_cell.angle_gamma   90.00
#
_symmetry.space_group_name_H-M   'P 1'
#
loop_
_entity.id
_entity.type
_entity.pdbx_description
1 polymer ?
#
loop_
_entity_poly.entity_id
_entity_poly.type
_entity_poly.pdbx_seq_one_letter_code
_entity_poly.pdbx_strand_id
1 'polypeptide(L)'
;ALDLVGCEAVIVRGCRLSALGDTMHIQKSQNIVFSGNHITGSRMGAFFLAEFCRNAVVTGNTVDGTNGSRVISVEKSCEDVTIVGNTFHNGGRGSWINQPRNFVLADNVFVNNTTKCERDPHRGRRSFVTGDYEEYAELYFTTHEPDGRYGNVTVRGNIFTSGDNASHAITFAPGGDTLLLTDNIFQGKVRTIAPATGCTNVTIRDNVGAELPNGKTSP
;
A
#
# COMPACT_ATOMS: atom_id res chain seq x y z
N ALA A 1 -13.13 -10.88 -9.33
CA ALA A 1 -14.45 -11.31 -8.82
C ALA A 1 -15.45 -10.17 -8.77
N LEU A 2 -15.00 -9.00 -8.42
CA LEU A 2 -15.83 -7.80 -8.37
C LEU A 2 -15.16 -6.69 -9.16
N ASP A 3 -15.86 -6.15 -10.17
CA ASP A 3 -15.39 -5.00 -10.95
C ASP A 3 -16.52 -3.97 -11.00
N LEU A 4 -16.26 -2.77 -10.45
CA LEU A 4 -17.22 -1.68 -10.29
C LEU A 4 -16.65 -0.42 -10.93
N VAL A 5 -17.40 0.17 -11.83
CA VAL A 5 -16.98 1.36 -12.58
C VAL A 5 -18.03 2.45 -12.52
N GLY A 6 -17.63 3.66 -12.11
CA GLY A 6 -18.51 4.83 -12.14
C GLY A 6 -19.69 4.77 -11.16
N CYS A 7 -19.52 4.06 -10.03
CA CYS A 7 -20.56 3.93 -9.02
C CYS A 7 -20.52 5.11 -8.04
N GLU A 8 -21.69 5.60 -7.62
CA GLU A 8 -21.79 6.71 -6.67
C GLU A 8 -21.74 6.25 -5.21
N ALA A 9 -22.35 5.13 -4.89
CA ALA A 9 -22.37 4.57 -3.55
C ALA A 9 -22.08 3.08 -3.63
N VAL A 10 -20.94 2.67 -3.07
CA VAL A 10 -20.48 1.28 -3.10
C VAL A 10 -20.38 0.75 -1.69
N ILE A 11 -21.15 -0.26 -1.36
CA ILE A 11 -21.04 -0.96 -0.07
C ILE A 11 -20.81 -2.44 -0.33
N VAL A 12 -19.61 -2.93 0.03
CA VAL A 12 -19.26 -4.35 -0.02
C VAL A 12 -18.91 -4.79 1.39
N ARG A 13 -19.72 -5.66 1.98
CA ARG A 13 -19.59 -6.02 3.39
C ARG A 13 -19.79 -7.50 3.65
N GLY A 14 -18.91 -8.08 4.49
CA GLY A 14 -19.05 -9.46 4.99
C GLY A 14 -18.94 -10.51 3.89
N CYS A 15 -18.30 -10.20 2.77
CA CYS A 15 -18.18 -11.10 1.63
C CYS A 15 -16.91 -11.94 1.69
N ARG A 16 -16.99 -13.14 1.09
CA ARG A 16 -15.82 -13.93 0.76
C ARG A 16 -15.58 -13.82 -0.76
N LEU A 17 -14.46 -13.23 -1.14
CA LEU A 17 -14.13 -12.92 -2.53
C LEU A 17 -12.88 -13.68 -2.96
N SER A 18 -12.92 -14.32 -4.12
CA SER A 18 -11.77 -15.01 -4.70
C SER A 18 -11.81 -14.94 -6.22
N ALA A 19 -10.67 -14.69 -6.84
CA ALA A 19 -10.51 -14.71 -8.29
C ALA A 19 -9.05 -14.98 -8.67
N LEU A 20 -8.81 -15.46 -9.89
CA LEU A 20 -7.47 -15.70 -10.40
C LEU A 20 -6.78 -14.43 -10.96
N GLY A 21 -7.54 -13.40 -11.32
CA GLY A 21 -7.02 -12.09 -11.70
C GLY A 21 -7.08 -11.12 -10.53
N ASP A 22 -7.60 -9.93 -10.77
CA ASP A 22 -7.96 -8.99 -9.71
C ASP A 22 -9.20 -9.50 -8.98
N THR A 23 -9.14 -9.57 -7.66
CA THR A 23 -10.28 -10.05 -6.89
C THR A 23 -11.31 -8.96 -6.70
N MET A 24 -10.86 -7.75 -6.38
CA MET A 24 -11.72 -6.58 -6.28
C MET A 24 -11.08 -5.41 -7.00
N HIS A 25 -11.80 -4.82 -7.93
CA HIS A 25 -11.38 -3.65 -8.67
C HIS A 25 -12.51 -2.63 -8.71
N ILE A 26 -12.27 -1.45 -8.15
CA ILE A 26 -13.20 -0.32 -8.14
C ILE A 26 -12.55 0.87 -8.82
N GLN A 27 -13.23 1.44 -9.80
CA GLN A 27 -12.70 2.56 -10.59
C GLN A 27 -13.72 3.69 -10.69
N LYS A 28 -13.24 4.94 -10.73
CA LYS A 28 -14.07 6.13 -10.99
C LYS A 28 -15.32 6.21 -10.12
N SER A 29 -15.23 5.70 -8.90
CA SER A 29 -16.36 5.53 -7.99
C SER A 29 -16.16 6.36 -6.74
N GLN A 30 -17.25 6.68 -6.07
CA GLN A 30 -17.19 7.47 -4.83
C GLN A 30 -18.12 6.94 -3.74
N ASN A 31 -17.90 7.42 -2.51
CA ASN A 31 -18.64 6.98 -1.33
C ASN A 31 -18.57 5.48 -1.15
N ILE A 32 -17.35 4.96 -1.04
CA ILE A 32 -17.04 3.54 -1.05
C ILE A 32 -16.87 3.05 0.39
N VAL A 33 -17.60 2.02 0.80
CA VAL A 33 -17.41 1.29 2.05
C VAL A 33 -17.09 -0.17 1.74
N PHE A 34 -15.91 -0.60 2.13
CA PHE A 34 -15.47 -1.98 1.97
C PHE A 34 -15.09 -2.55 3.34
N SER A 35 -15.94 -3.40 3.94
CA SER A 35 -15.79 -3.76 5.35
C SER A 35 -16.04 -5.24 5.67
N GLY A 36 -15.20 -5.80 6.55
CA GLY A 36 -15.37 -7.16 7.07
C GLY A 36 -15.32 -8.26 6.00
N ASN A 37 -14.61 -8.02 4.88
CA ASN A 37 -14.52 -8.99 3.80
C ASN A 37 -13.27 -9.87 3.95
N HIS A 38 -13.32 -11.05 3.35
CA HIS A 38 -12.20 -11.96 3.22
C HIS A 38 -11.84 -12.16 1.75
N ILE A 39 -10.64 -11.72 1.35
CA ILE A 39 -10.14 -11.79 -0.02
C ILE A 39 -9.04 -12.83 -0.12
N THR A 40 -9.14 -13.74 -1.10
CA THR A 40 -8.15 -14.80 -1.35
C THR A 40 -7.97 -15.06 -2.83
N GLY A 41 -6.91 -15.78 -3.19
CA GLY A 41 -6.73 -16.37 -4.52
C GLY A 41 -6.28 -15.45 -5.64
N SER A 42 -6.13 -14.17 -5.37
CA SER A 42 -5.69 -13.20 -6.36
C SER A 42 -4.24 -13.44 -6.83
N ARG A 43 -3.98 -13.24 -8.12
CA ARG A 43 -2.62 -13.26 -8.70
C ARG A 43 -2.11 -11.87 -9.09
N MET A 44 -3.00 -10.89 -9.23
CA MET A 44 -2.67 -9.52 -9.62
C MET A 44 -2.91 -8.57 -8.46
N GLY A 45 -4.07 -7.99 -8.35
CA GLY A 45 -4.50 -7.12 -7.27
C GLY A 45 -5.55 -7.79 -6.38
N ALA A 46 -5.32 -7.87 -5.09
CA ALA A 46 -6.33 -8.41 -4.17
C ALA A 46 -7.39 -7.36 -3.89
N PHE A 47 -6.99 -6.20 -3.44
CA PHE A 47 -7.81 -5.02 -3.24
C PHE A 47 -7.30 -3.88 -4.13
N PHE A 48 -8.13 -3.35 -5.02
CA PHE A 48 -7.72 -2.37 -5.99
C PHE A 48 -8.71 -1.20 -6.11
N LEU A 49 -8.28 0.00 -5.72
CA LEU A 49 -8.94 1.27 -6.00
C LEU A 49 -8.19 1.97 -7.14
N ALA A 50 -8.87 2.34 -8.21
CA ALA A 50 -8.25 2.94 -9.36
C ALA A 50 -8.99 4.16 -9.89
N GLU A 51 -8.25 4.98 -10.63
CA GLU A 51 -8.79 6.02 -11.49
C GLU A 51 -9.78 6.94 -10.80
N PHE A 52 -9.26 7.80 -9.91
CA PHE A 52 -10.04 8.88 -9.29
C PHE A 52 -11.17 8.42 -8.35
N CYS A 53 -11.03 7.27 -7.70
CA CYS A 53 -11.93 6.92 -6.61
C CYS A 53 -11.85 7.95 -5.48
N ARG A 54 -12.98 8.26 -4.83
CA ARG A 54 -13.05 9.26 -3.77
C ARG A 54 -13.88 8.78 -2.60
N ASN A 55 -13.55 9.33 -1.41
CA ASN A 55 -14.28 9.05 -0.19
C ASN A 55 -14.44 7.55 0.05
N ALA A 56 -13.32 6.86 0.22
CA ALA A 56 -13.28 5.41 0.42
C ALA A 56 -12.87 5.03 1.83
N VAL A 57 -13.63 4.15 2.47
CA VAL A 57 -13.33 3.55 3.77
C VAL A 57 -13.18 2.04 3.62
N VAL A 58 -12.00 1.52 3.95
CA VAL A 58 -11.63 0.10 3.89
C VAL A 58 -11.30 -0.35 5.30
N THR A 59 -12.15 -1.18 5.91
CA THR A 59 -11.99 -1.50 7.33
C THR A 59 -12.31 -2.95 7.68
N GLY A 60 -11.52 -3.52 8.61
CA GLY A 60 -11.78 -4.85 9.17
C GLY A 60 -11.72 -6.00 8.17
N ASN A 61 -11.01 -5.82 7.06
CA ASN A 61 -10.88 -6.87 6.04
C ASN A 61 -9.66 -7.75 6.30
N THR A 62 -9.73 -9.00 5.84
CA THR A 62 -8.57 -9.89 5.74
C THR A 62 -8.25 -10.15 4.28
N VAL A 63 -7.02 -9.87 3.88
CA VAL A 63 -6.52 -10.07 2.51
C VAL A 63 -5.36 -11.05 2.54
N ASP A 64 -5.54 -12.22 1.92
CA ASP A 64 -4.53 -13.24 1.75
C ASP A 64 -4.02 -13.26 0.31
N GLY A 65 -2.79 -12.79 0.13
CA GLY A 65 -2.11 -12.68 -1.15
C GLY A 65 -1.34 -13.91 -1.60
N THR A 66 -1.64 -15.09 -1.09
CA THR A 66 -0.87 -16.35 -1.27
C THR A 66 -0.48 -16.66 -2.72
N ASN A 67 -1.27 -16.25 -3.70
CA ASN A 67 -0.95 -16.45 -5.11
C ASN A 67 -0.01 -15.39 -5.71
N GLY A 68 0.55 -14.50 -4.90
CA GLY A 68 1.54 -13.51 -5.30
C GLY A 68 0.97 -12.19 -5.76
N SER A 69 -0.24 -11.85 -5.33
CA SER A 69 -0.86 -10.57 -5.61
C SER A 69 -0.22 -9.40 -4.87
N ARG A 70 -0.48 -8.20 -5.34
CA ARG A 70 -0.46 -7.00 -4.49
C ARG A 70 -1.63 -7.07 -3.53
N VAL A 71 -1.39 -6.86 -2.25
CA VAL A 71 -2.47 -6.92 -1.25
C VAL A 71 -3.32 -5.66 -1.26
N ILE A 72 -2.71 -4.51 -1.56
CA ILE A 72 -3.37 -3.23 -1.82
C ILE A 72 -2.79 -2.63 -3.09
N SER A 73 -3.65 -2.13 -3.97
CA SER A 73 -3.30 -1.18 -5.00
C SER A 73 -4.25 0.01 -4.93
N VAL A 74 -3.70 1.21 -4.84
CA VAL A 74 -4.43 2.47 -4.98
C VAL A 74 -3.75 3.24 -6.10
N GLU A 75 -4.47 3.53 -7.17
CA GLU A 75 -3.84 4.04 -8.39
C GLU A 75 -4.57 5.26 -8.95
N LYS A 76 -3.80 6.09 -9.65
CA LYS A 76 -4.28 7.21 -10.45
C LYS A 76 -5.13 8.21 -9.64
N SER A 77 -4.49 8.84 -8.67
CA SER A 77 -5.06 9.99 -7.97
C SER A 77 -6.39 9.73 -7.24
N CYS A 78 -6.48 8.64 -6.51
CA CYS A 78 -7.57 8.46 -5.56
C CYS A 78 -7.43 9.43 -4.38
N GLU A 79 -8.55 9.98 -3.91
CA GLU A 79 -8.60 11.01 -2.86
C GLU A 79 -9.49 10.58 -1.70
N ASP A 80 -9.19 11.11 -0.49
CA ASP A 80 -9.97 10.88 0.72
C ASP A 80 -10.15 9.38 1.03
N VAL A 81 -9.03 8.66 1.04
CA VAL A 81 -9.01 7.21 1.26
C VAL A 81 -8.54 6.90 2.67
N THR A 82 -9.34 6.15 3.41
CA THR A 82 -9.01 5.62 4.75
C THR A 82 -8.98 4.11 4.74
N ILE A 83 -7.84 3.52 5.09
CA ILE A 83 -7.64 2.08 5.22
C ILE A 83 -7.26 1.79 6.66
N VAL A 84 -8.17 1.17 7.44
CA VAL A 84 -8.01 1.05 8.89
C VAL A 84 -8.42 -0.33 9.43
N GLY A 85 -7.61 -0.89 10.33
CA GLY A 85 -7.94 -2.12 11.04
C GLY A 85 -8.02 -3.37 10.16
N ASN A 86 -7.26 -3.43 9.08
CA ASN A 86 -7.23 -4.58 8.18
C ASN A 86 -6.00 -5.47 8.45
N THR A 87 -6.08 -6.72 8.01
CA THR A 87 -4.94 -7.65 7.98
C THR A 87 -4.60 -8.00 6.53
N PHE A 88 -3.35 -7.75 6.14
CA PHE A 88 -2.80 -8.03 4.83
C PHE A 88 -1.64 -9.00 4.99
N HIS A 89 -1.71 -10.19 4.39
CA HIS A 89 -0.68 -11.19 4.55
C HIS A 89 -0.40 -12.01 3.30
N ASN A 90 0.82 -12.57 3.23
CA ASN A 90 1.28 -13.50 2.19
C ASN A 90 1.26 -12.93 0.76
N GLY A 91 1.27 -11.63 0.60
CA GLY A 91 1.35 -11.00 -0.72
C GLY A 91 2.66 -11.29 -1.44
N GLY A 92 2.65 -11.20 -2.75
CA GLY A 92 3.86 -11.43 -3.54
C GLY A 92 4.64 -10.18 -3.87
N ARG A 93 3.99 -9.02 -3.89
CA ARG A 93 4.54 -7.79 -4.45
C ARG A 93 4.34 -6.55 -3.58
N GLY A 94 4.02 -6.73 -2.30
CA GLY A 94 3.73 -5.63 -1.38
C GLY A 94 2.44 -4.89 -1.69
N SER A 95 2.39 -3.65 -1.27
CA SER A 95 1.28 -2.73 -1.48
C SER A 95 1.74 -1.53 -2.31
N TRP A 96 0.95 -1.09 -3.25
CA TRP A 96 1.27 0.00 -4.15
C TRP A 96 0.25 1.14 -4.06
N ILE A 97 0.71 2.31 -3.66
CA ILE A 97 -0.12 3.50 -3.47
C ILE A 97 0.40 4.59 -4.40
N ASN A 98 -0.32 4.81 -5.48
CA ASN A 98 0.09 5.71 -6.54
C ASN A 98 -0.72 7.01 -6.51
N GLN A 99 -0.03 8.13 -6.37
CA GLN A 99 -0.59 9.48 -6.36
C GLN A 99 -1.79 9.69 -5.39
N PRO A 100 -1.73 9.18 -4.15
CA PRO A 100 -2.82 9.40 -3.21
C PRO A 100 -2.89 10.86 -2.75
N ARG A 101 -4.09 11.31 -2.40
CA ARG A 101 -4.32 12.58 -1.69
C ARG A 101 -5.25 12.36 -0.51
N ASN A 102 -4.95 13.02 0.61
CA ASN A 102 -5.71 12.83 1.85
C ASN A 102 -5.85 11.34 2.20
N PHE A 103 -4.72 10.67 2.34
CA PHE A 103 -4.65 9.22 2.51
C PHE A 103 -4.30 8.85 3.94
N VAL A 104 -5.11 8.01 4.56
CA VAL A 104 -4.88 7.49 5.91
C VAL A 104 -4.75 5.98 5.88
N LEU A 105 -3.63 5.47 6.38
CA LEU A 105 -3.38 4.05 6.61
C LEU A 105 -3.12 3.85 8.10
N ALA A 106 -4.10 3.29 8.85
CA ALA A 106 -4.00 3.23 10.28
C ALA A 106 -4.38 1.86 10.87
N ASP A 107 -3.69 1.47 11.93
CA ASP A 107 -4.04 0.30 12.75
C ASP A 107 -4.17 -1.01 11.95
N ASN A 108 -3.43 -1.15 10.85
CA ASN A 108 -3.41 -2.35 10.03
C ASN A 108 -2.25 -3.27 10.40
N VAL A 109 -2.38 -4.54 10.03
CA VAL A 109 -1.32 -5.54 10.17
C VAL A 109 -0.87 -6.01 8.79
N PHE A 110 0.42 -5.84 8.51
CA PHE A 110 1.08 -6.30 7.27
C PHE A 110 2.06 -7.41 7.61
N VAL A 111 1.90 -8.57 6.98
CA VAL A 111 2.76 -9.74 7.24
C VAL A 111 3.22 -10.35 5.93
N ASN A 112 4.51 -10.20 5.64
CA ASN A 112 5.20 -10.92 4.57
C ASN A 112 4.52 -10.79 3.19
N ASN A 113 4.29 -9.54 2.73
CA ASN A 113 3.60 -9.29 1.47
C ASN A 113 4.54 -9.15 0.26
N THR A 114 5.82 -9.51 0.40
CA THR A 114 6.84 -9.40 -0.66
C THR A 114 7.42 -10.76 -1.06
N THR A 115 6.65 -11.83 -0.94
CA THR A 115 7.14 -13.22 -1.07
C THR A 115 7.72 -13.56 -2.45
N LYS A 116 7.40 -12.81 -3.50
CA LYS A 116 7.84 -13.09 -4.87
C LYS A 116 8.73 -12.01 -5.50
N CYS A 117 9.10 -10.99 -4.73
CA CYS A 117 9.79 -9.83 -5.29
C CYS A 117 11.19 -10.14 -5.83
N GLU A 118 11.95 -10.96 -5.17
CA GLU A 118 13.39 -11.15 -5.42
C GLU A 118 13.73 -12.03 -6.62
N ARG A 119 12.81 -12.80 -7.15
CA ARG A 119 13.15 -13.92 -8.05
C ARG A 119 12.71 -13.76 -9.50
N ASP A 120 12.09 -12.67 -9.84
CA ASP A 120 11.66 -12.46 -11.22
C ASP A 120 12.21 -11.14 -11.78
N PRO A 121 13.45 -11.14 -12.31
CA PRO A 121 14.06 -9.95 -12.91
C PRO A 121 13.29 -9.41 -14.12
N HIS A 122 12.31 -10.16 -14.63
CA HIS A 122 11.48 -9.76 -15.76
C HIS A 122 10.15 -9.14 -15.32
N ARG A 123 9.81 -9.17 -14.04
CA ARG A 123 8.55 -8.64 -13.51
C ARG A 123 8.70 -7.30 -12.80
N GLY A 124 9.92 -6.92 -12.42
CA GLY A 124 10.17 -5.59 -11.92
C GLY A 124 10.06 -4.57 -13.05
N ARG A 125 9.03 -3.72 -13.04
CA ARG A 125 9.08 -2.52 -13.86
C ARG A 125 10.06 -1.56 -13.22
N ARG A 126 10.99 -1.03 -14.00
CA ARG A 126 11.77 0.11 -13.56
C ARG A 126 10.82 1.24 -13.22
N SER A 127 11.00 1.84 -12.07
CA SER A 127 10.38 3.12 -11.78
C SER A 127 10.72 4.12 -12.89
N PHE A 128 9.72 4.72 -13.48
CA PHE A 128 9.93 5.82 -14.40
C PHE A 128 10.53 7.04 -13.69
N VAL A 129 10.41 7.10 -12.37
CA VAL A 129 10.84 8.23 -11.55
C VAL A 129 12.24 8.04 -10.99
N THR A 130 12.56 6.85 -10.47
CA THR A 130 13.85 6.60 -9.82
C THR A 130 14.83 5.80 -10.67
N GLY A 131 14.34 5.12 -11.70
CA GLY A 131 15.13 4.17 -12.49
C GLY A 131 15.45 2.85 -11.79
N ASP A 132 15.08 2.73 -10.51
CA ASP A 132 15.27 1.54 -9.69
C ASP A 132 14.09 0.59 -9.73
N TYR A 133 14.26 -0.63 -9.27
CA TYR A 133 13.18 -1.59 -9.13
C TYR A 133 12.35 -1.24 -7.89
N GLU A 134 11.09 -0.91 -8.10
CA GLU A 134 10.19 -0.31 -7.11
C GLU A 134 9.55 -1.26 -6.12
N GLU A 135 9.62 -2.54 -6.35
CA GLU A 135 8.53 -3.42 -5.97
C GLU A 135 8.76 -4.20 -4.70
N TYR A 136 9.77 -3.86 -3.94
CA TYR A 136 10.23 -4.73 -2.87
C TYR A 136 9.91 -4.21 -1.47
N ALA A 137 8.99 -3.27 -1.36
CA ALA A 137 8.53 -2.77 -0.06
C ALA A 137 7.19 -3.39 0.33
N GLU A 138 6.96 -3.59 1.63
CA GLU A 138 5.62 -3.92 2.13
C GLU A 138 4.62 -2.84 1.73
N LEU A 139 5.07 -1.57 1.78
CA LEU A 139 4.27 -0.41 1.40
C LEU A 139 5.11 0.56 0.54
N TYR A 140 4.65 0.84 -0.67
CA TYR A 140 5.30 1.75 -1.60
C TYR A 140 4.38 2.87 -2.04
N PHE A 141 4.79 4.12 -1.76
CA PHE A 141 4.14 5.33 -2.25
C PHE A 141 4.86 5.85 -3.48
N THR A 142 4.14 6.11 -4.57
CA THR A 142 4.76 6.43 -5.86
C THR A 142 3.93 7.41 -6.70
N THR A 143 4.50 7.80 -7.82
CA THR A 143 3.82 8.48 -8.91
C THR A 143 4.12 7.77 -10.22
N HIS A 144 3.18 7.75 -11.17
CA HIS A 144 3.43 7.22 -12.53
C HIS A 144 4.09 8.24 -13.43
N GLU A 145 4.08 9.50 -13.05
CA GLU A 145 4.57 10.61 -13.86
C GLU A 145 5.82 11.20 -13.21
N PRO A 146 6.83 11.57 -13.98
CA PRO A 146 8.08 12.15 -13.45
C PRO A 146 7.84 13.36 -12.55
N ASP A 147 6.85 14.19 -12.88
CA ASP A 147 6.46 15.38 -12.11
C ASP A 147 5.20 15.14 -11.25
N GLY A 148 4.78 13.91 -11.11
CA GLY A 148 3.61 13.53 -10.33
C GLY A 148 3.81 13.89 -8.86
N ARG A 149 2.71 14.25 -8.19
CA ARG A 149 2.72 14.61 -6.78
C ARG A 149 1.66 13.83 -6.03
N TYR A 150 1.96 13.56 -4.78
CA TYR A 150 1.04 12.97 -3.81
C TYR A 150 1.25 13.62 -2.45
N GLY A 151 0.26 13.54 -1.57
CA GLY A 151 0.45 14.17 -0.27
C GLY A 151 -0.73 14.10 0.67
N ASN A 152 -0.56 14.72 1.84
CA ASN A 152 -1.42 14.55 3.00
C ASN A 152 -1.58 13.07 3.34
N VAL A 153 -0.44 12.37 3.50
CA VAL A 153 -0.38 10.94 3.78
C VAL A 153 -0.08 10.73 5.26
N THR A 154 -0.94 9.98 5.93
CA THR A 154 -0.74 9.54 7.31
C THR A 154 -0.63 8.02 7.37
N VAL A 155 0.47 7.51 7.91
CA VAL A 155 0.71 6.09 8.19
C VAL A 155 0.95 5.96 9.69
N ARG A 156 -0.03 5.42 10.45
CA ARG A 156 0.08 5.40 11.91
C ARG A 156 -0.48 4.11 12.53
N GLY A 157 0.09 3.70 13.65
CA GLY A 157 -0.41 2.58 14.44
C GLY A 157 -0.36 1.21 13.75
N ASN A 158 0.31 1.10 12.60
CA ASN A 158 0.37 -0.15 11.86
C ASN A 158 1.47 -1.07 12.39
N ILE A 159 1.29 -2.38 12.20
CA ILE A 159 2.33 -3.38 12.44
C ILE A 159 2.81 -3.90 11.09
N PHE A 160 4.11 -3.77 10.83
CA PHE A 160 4.78 -4.29 9.63
C PHE A 160 5.73 -5.42 10.04
N THR A 161 5.47 -6.62 9.54
CA THR A 161 6.38 -7.77 9.65
C THR A 161 6.87 -8.13 8.26
N SER A 162 7.91 -7.45 7.81
CA SER A 162 8.45 -7.62 6.47
C SER A 162 9.22 -8.94 6.34
N GLY A 163 9.00 -9.62 5.22
CA GLY A 163 9.71 -10.84 4.86
C GLY A 163 11.13 -10.59 4.34
N ASP A 164 11.84 -11.68 4.05
CA ASP A 164 13.24 -11.65 3.63
C ASP A 164 13.45 -11.02 2.25
N ASN A 165 12.41 -10.94 1.44
CA ASN A 165 12.47 -10.45 0.07
C ASN A 165 12.13 -8.95 -0.06
N ALA A 166 11.76 -8.30 1.01
CA ALA A 166 11.55 -6.85 0.99
C ALA A 166 12.90 -6.11 0.94
N SER A 167 13.00 -5.08 0.12
CA SER A 167 14.13 -4.14 0.19
C SER A 167 13.93 -3.12 1.31
N HIS A 168 12.69 -2.72 1.53
CA HIS A 168 12.28 -1.78 2.55
C HIS A 168 10.93 -2.19 3.16
N ALA A 169 10.68 -1.80 4.41
CA ALA A 169 9.34 -1.91 4.97
C ALA A 169 8.40 -0.87 4.34
N ILE A 170 8.85 0.38 4.29
CA ILE A 170 8.12 1.47 3.62
C ILE A 170 9.09 2.24 2.73
N THR A 171 8.68 2.58 1.52
CA THR A 171 9.43 3.48 0.64
C THR A 171 8.52 4.51 -0.02
N PHE A 172 9.10 5.67 -0.30
CA PHE A 172 8.44 6.81 -0.92
C PHE A 172 9.23 7.24 -2.16
N ALA A 173 8.59 7.32 -3.31
CA ALA A 173 9.16 7.96 -4.49
C ALA A 173 9.21 9.49 -4.32
N PRO A 174 10.03 10.21 -5.10
CA PRO A 174 10.02 11.67 -5.14
C PRO A 174 8.62 12.25 -5.41
N GLY A 175 8.39 13.49 -4.95
CA GLY A 175 7.12 14.20 -5.18
C GLY A 175 6.08 14.06 -4.06
N GLY A 176 6.43 13.39 -2.97
CA GLY A 176 5.59 13.35 -1.77
C GLY A 176 5.68 14.65 -0.97
N ASP A 177 4.53 15.11 -0.45
CA ASP A 177 4.45 16.27 0.43
C ASP A 177 3.52 16.01 1.60
N THR A 178 3.88 16.52 2.77
CA THR A 178 3.11 16.34 4.00
C THR A 178 2.89 14.87 4.32
N LEU A 179 3.98 14.20 4.68
CA LEU A 179 4.02 12.77 5.01
C LEU A 179 4.23 12.59 6.51
N LEU A 180 3.28 11.96 7.20
CA LEU A 180 3.36 11.65 8.63
C LEU A 180 3.41 10.14 8.84
N LEU A 181 4.49 9.65 9.45
CA LEU A 181 4.68 8.26 9.88
C LEU A 181 4.89 8.23 11.38
N THR A 182 3.93 7.72 12.12
CA THR A 182 4.00 7.73 13.59
C THR A 182 3.39 6.48 14.22
N ASP A 183 3.91 6.09 15.38
CA ASP A 183 3.37 5.02 16.23
C ASP A 183 3.29 3.64 15.52
N ASN A 184 4.07 3.42 14.46
CA ASN A 184 4.10 2.13 13.80
C ASN A 184 5.11 1.19 14.46
N ILE A 185 4.85 -0.11 14.37
CA ILE A 185 5.74 -1.15 14.86
C ILE A 185 6.33 -1.91 13.67
N PHE A 186 7.66 -1.96 13.59
CA PHE A 186 8.41 -2.67 12.54
C PHE A 186 9.09 -3.90 13.12
N GLN A 187 8.77 -5.04 12.54
CA GLN A 187 9.28 -6.37 12.92
C GLN A 187 9.84 -7.11 11.70
N GLY A 188 10.45 -8.25 11.93
CA GLY A 188 11.05 -9.04 10.85
C GLY A 188 12.45 -8.56 10.47
N LYS A 189 12.96 -9.02 9.32
CA LYS A 189 14.33 -8.76 8.89
C LYS A 189 14.50 -7.37 8.25
N VAL A 190 13.48 -6.87 7.60
CA VAL A 190 13.54 -5.59 6.89
C VAL A 190 12.63 -4.58 7.60
N ARG A 191 13.24 -3.55 8.14
CA ARG A 191 12.56 -2.53 8.97
C ARG A 191 12.84 -1.11 8.50
N THR A 192 13.43 -0.98 7.32
CA THR A 192 13.88 0.30 6.80
C THR A 192 12.72 1.12 6.26
N ILE A 193 12.65 2.38 6.68
CA ILE A 193 11.80 3.40 6.05
C ILE A 193 12.70 4.25 5.16
N ALA A 194 12.42 4.31 3.87
CA ALA A 194 13.21 5.08 2.92
C ALA A 194 12.37 6.20 2.27
N PRO A 195 12.35 7.40 2.86
CA PRO A 195 11.83 8.56 2.17
C PRO A 195 12.77 8.95 1.02
N ALA A 196 12.22 9.18 -0.16
CA ALA A 196 13.03 9.61 -1.28
C ALA A 196 13.53 11.05 -1.13
N THR A 197 14.66 11.33 -1.73
CA THR A 197 15.10 12.69 -1.99
C THR A 197 14.02 13.40 -2.83
N GLY A 198 13.60 14.61 -2.41
CA GLY A 198 12.53 15.34 -3.09
C GLY A 198 11.12 15.17 -2.50
N CYS A 199 10.99 14.45 -1.39
CA CYS A 199 9.83 14.57 -0.52
C CYS A 199 9.98 15.77 0.41
N THR A 200 8.87 16.48 0.67
CA THR A 200 8.82 17.67 1.53
C THR A 200 7.89 17.45 2.72
N ASN A 201 8.09 18.21 3.80
CA ASN A 201 7.27 18.14 5.01
C ASN A 201 7.11 16.70 5.56
N VAL A 202 8.22 15.96 5.64
CA VAL A 202 8.23 14.57 6.11
C VAL A 202 8.48 14.54 7.61
N THR A 203 7.58 13.92 8.34
CA THR A 203 7.69 13.66 9.78
C THR A 203 7.68 12.15 10.03
N ILE A 204 8.75 11.62 10.61
CA ILE A 204 8.88 10.22 11.02
C ILE A 204 9.27 10.22 12.49
N ARG A 205 8.36 9.75 13.36
CA ARG A 205 8.60 9.77 14.81
C ARG A 205 7.81 8.68 15.53
N ASP A 206 8.21 8.37 16.75
CA ASP A 206 7.51 7.44 17.65
C ASP A 206 7.29 6.03 17.04
N ASN A 207 8.14 5.63 16.10
CA ASN A 207 8.05 4.32 15.44
C ASN A 207 8.98 3.32 16.13
N VAL A 208 8.44 2.19 16.60
CA VAL A 208 9.19 1.14 17.27
C VAL A 208 9.84 0.20 16.27
N GLY A 209 11.14 -0.01 16.40
CA GLY A 209 11.92 -0.94 15.56
C GLY A 209 12.24 -0.44 14.16
N ALA A 210 11.86 0.78 13.80
CA ALA A 210 12.15 1.36 12.49
C ALA A 210 13.65 1.68 12.32
N GLU A 211 14.16 1.42 11.13
CA GLU A 211 15.49 1.79 10.68
C GLU A 211 15.39 2.89 9.62
N LEU A 212 16.07 4.01 9.84
CA LEU A 212 16.14 5.10 8.86
C LEU A 212 17.41 5.00 8.02
N PRO A 213 17.43 5.54 6.79
CA PRO A 213 18.64 5.67 6.01
C PRO A 213 19.71 6.40 6.85
N ASN A 214 20.94 5.90 6.86
CA ASN A 214 22.07 6.37 7.68
C ASN A 214 22.15 5.80 9.12
N GLY A 215 21.46 4.70 9.41
CA GLY A 215 21.58 4.00 10.70
C GLY A 215 20.99 4.76 11.89
N LYS A 216 20.17 5.77 11.67
CA LYS A 216 19.43 6.46 12.73
C LYS A 216 18.17 5.65 13.07
N THR A 217 17.92 5.43 14.32
CA THR A 217 16.61 4.96 14.80
C THR A 217 15.62 6.12 14.79
N SER A 218 14.34 5.83 14.55
CA SER A 218 13.29 6.84 14.73
C SER A 218 13.30 7.31 16.20
N PRO A 219 13.31 8.61 16.47
CA PRO A 219 13.16 9.12 17.81
C PRO A 219 11.82 8.73 18.41
#